data_08360bded784261980315829ca90ada9
#
_entry.id   08360bded784261980315829ca90ada9
#
_cell.length_a   1.000
_cell.length_b   1.000
_cell.length_c   1.000
_cell.angle_alpha   90.00
_cell.angle_beta   90.00
_cell.angle_gamma   90.00
#
_symmetry.space_group_name_H-M   'P 1'
#
loop_
_entity.id
_entity.type
_entity.pdbx_description
1 polymer ?
#
loop_
_entity_poly.entity_id
_entity_poly.type
_entity_poly.pdbx_seq_one_letter_code
_entity_poly.pdbx_strand_id
1 'polypeptide(L)'
;MKKVDIYLAADTSFYDAHPRDRIVAHILEMNGKRVTGANIVTRAYGNEAALTGLLIALHRLRQEVDVSVHADSTYLESQINTGNIYSWQKSGGMRRGDPIRYHDKWLETIRIINEKCPYRIKCGRDVPEDRLKVLKINILEYKKGGFTA
;
A
#
# COMPACT_ATOMS: atom_id res chain seq x y z
N MET A 1 11.10 -18.69 4.73
CA MET A 1 11.08 -17.29 4.30
C MET A 1 10.44 -16.43 5.38
N LYS A 2 11.00 -15.28 5.64
CA LYS A 2 10.46 -14.36 6.64
C LYS A 2 9.14 -13.75 6.18
N LYS A 3 8.26 -13.50 7.12
CA LYS A 3 6.95 -12.89 6.86
C LYS A 3 6.95 -11.44 7.31
N VAL A 4 6.36 -10.58 6.50
CA VAL A 4 6.13 -9.17 6.83
C VAL A 4 4.65 -8.89 6.76
N ASP A 5 4.15 -8.20 7.79
CA ASP A 5 2.82 -7.61 7.77
C ASP A 5 2.92 -6.12 7.49
N ILE A 6 2.16 -5.66 6.51
CA ILE A 6 2.04 -4.24 6.17
C ILE A 6 0.63 -3.79 6.50
N TYR A 7 0.50 -2.77 7.35
CA TYR A 7 -0.79 -2.17 7.70
C TYR A 7 -0.85 -0.76 7.12
N LEU A 8 -1.97 -0.43 6.50
CA LEU A 8 -2.19 0.86 5.83
C LEU A 8 -3.49 1.49 6.31
N ALA A 9 -3.48 2.79 6.51
CA ALA A 9 -4.68 3.60 6.69
C ALA A 9 -4.40 5.04 6.27
N ALA A 10 -5.44 5.80 6.00
CA ALA A 10 -5.33 7.21 5.67
C ALA A 10 -6.23 8.04 6.61
N ASP A 11 -6.09 9.36 6.55
CA ASP A 11 -6.96 10.28 7.28
C ASP A 11 -8.38 10.34 6.70
N THR A 12 -8.56 9.75 5.52
CA THR A 12 -9.86 9.59 4.86
C THR A 12 -10.03 8.14 4.44
N SER A 13 -11.26 7.74 4.18
CA SER A 13 -11.54 6.38 3.71
C SER A 13 -10.90 6.12 2.33
N PHE A 14 -10.34 4.93 2.13
CA PHE A 14 -9.88 4.49 0.81
C PHE A 14 -11.02 4.30 -0.19
N TYR A 15 -12.28 4.32 0.27
CA TYR A 15 -13.45 4.26 -0.59
C TYR A 15 -13.93 5.62 -1.06
N ASP A 16 -13.34 6.71 -0.56
CA ASP A 16 -13.71 8.06 -0.96
C ASP A 16 -13.29 8.32 -2.40
N ALA A 17 -14.26 8.58 -3.26
CA ALA A 17 -14.05 8.76 -4.69
C ALA A 17 -13.77 10.21 -5.10
N HIS A 18 -13.55 11.10 -4.16
CA HIS A 18 -13.24 12.50 -4.46
C HIS A 18 -11.74 12.74 -4.46
N PRO A 19 -11.20 13.54 -5.40
CA PRO A 19 -9.79 13.90 -5.36
C PRO A 19 -9.54 14.92 -4.25
N ARG A 20 -8.59 14.60 -3.38
CA ARG A 20 -8.18 15.50 -2.27
C ARG A 20 -6.80 15.11 -1.77
N ASP A 21 -6.17 15.99 -1.02
CA ASP A 21 -4.94 15.66 -0.32
C ASP A 21 -5.24 14.69 0.81
N ARG A 22 -4.41 13.65 0.93
CA ARG A 22 -4.61 12.58 1.93
C ARG A 22 -3.28 12.29 2.60
N ILE A 23 -3.35 11.99 3.89
CA ILE A 23 -2.18 11.50 4.62
C ILE A 23 -2.37 10.00 4.78
N VAL A 24 -1.42 9.22 4.23
CA VAL A 24 -1.43 7.75 4.31
C VAL A 24 -0.32 7.32 5.24
N ALA A 25 -0.67 6.51 6.24
CA ALA A 25 0.28 5.94 7.19
C ALA A 25 0.49 4.46 6.90
N HIS A 26 1.68 3.98 7.24
CA HIS A 26 2.00 2.56 7.13
C HIS A 26 2.74 2.05 8.35
N ILE A 27 2.57 0.76 8.61
CA ILE A 27 3.35 -0.01 9.58
C ILE A 27 3.89 -1.22 8.84
N LEU A 28 5.18 -1.51 9.00
CA LEU A 28 5.78 -2.80 8.62
C LEU A 28 6.19 -3.51 9.88
N GLU A 29 5.78 -4.76 10.02
CA GLU A 29 6.16 -5.62 11.14
C GLU A 29 6.83 -6.89 10.65
N MET A 30 7.99 -7.22 11.23
CA MET A 30 8.73 -8.45 10.95
C MET A 30 9.48 -8.88 12.20
N ASN A 31 9.21 -10.11 12.67
CA ASN A 31 9.93 -10.68 13.82
C ASN A 31 9.93 -9.77 15.06
N GLY A 32 8.80 -9.15 15.36
CA GLY A 32 8.66 -8.24 16.50
C GLY A 32 9.26 -6.85 16.30
N LYS A 33 9.89 -6.59 15.18
CA LYS A 33 10.38 -5.26 14.81
C LYS A 33 9.32 -4.52 14.02
N ARG A 34 9.22 -3.21 14.26
CA ARG A 34 8.22 -2.36 13.64
C ARG A 34 8.87 -1.12 13.04
N VAL A 35 8.48 -0.81 11.81
CA VAL A 35 8.84 0.44 11.14
C VAL A 35 7.55 1.13 10.75
N THR A 36 7.46 2.42 11.00
CA THR A 36 6.26 3.21 10.71
C THR A 36 6.61 4.44 9.89
N GLY A 37 5.61 4.99 9.21
CA GLY A 37 5.76 6.24 8.48
C GLY A 37 4.42 6.79 8.03
N ALA A 38 4.44 8.03 7.57
CA ALA A 38 3.29 8.68 6.98
C ALA A 38 3.74 9.62 5.87
N ASN A 39 2.90 9.76 4.84
CA ASN A 39 3.19 10.59 3.68
C ASN A 39 1.92 11.27 3.19
N ILE A 40 2.06 12.48 2.68
CA ILE A 40 0.96 13.13 1.98
C ILE A 40 0.90 12.63 0.53
N VAL A 41 -0.33 12.39 0.06
CA VAL A 41 -0.61 12.09 -1.35
C VAL A 41 -1.55 13.17 -1.84
N THR A 42 -1.07 13.99 -2.76
CA THR A 42 -1.80 15.20 -3.19
C THR A 42 -2.83 14.88 -4.27
N ARG A 43 -4.01 15.46 -4.12
CA ARG A 43 -5.11 15.40 -5.11
C ARG A 43 -5.40 13.98 -5.58
N ALA A 44 -5.46 13.03 -4.64
CA ALA A 44 -5.63 11.62 -4.93
C ALA A 44 -7.04 11.12 -4.59
N TYR A 45 -7.54 10.22 -5.43
CA TYR A 45 -8.70 9.38 -5.09
C TYR A 45 -8.30 8.38 -4.01
N GLY A 46 -9.30 7.83 -3.29
CA GLY A 46 -9.05 6.86 -2.23
C GLY A 46 -8.28 5.63 -2.71
N ASN A 47 -8.62 5.09 -3.88
CA ASN A 47 -7.92 3.94 -4.45
C ASN A 47 -6.46 4.26 -4.77
N GLU A 48 -6.20 5.45 -5.30
CA GLU A 48 -4.84 5.88 -5.58
C GLU A 48 -4.02 6.05 -4.31
N ALA A 49 -4.64 6.60 -3.26
CA ALA A 49 -3.98 6.75 -1.96
C ALA A 49 -3.60 5.40 -1.36
N ALA A 50 -4.50 4.40 -1.44
CA ALA A 50 -4.21 3.06 -0.98
C ALA A 50 -3.03 2.45 -1.73
N LEU A 51 -3.01 2.56 -3.05
CA LEU A 51 -1.93 2.06 -3.89
C LEU A 51 -0.61 2.78 -3.57
N THR A 52 -0.64 4.10 -3.43
CA THR A 52 0.56 4.88 -3.10
C THR A 52 1.11 4.50 -1.73
N GLY A 53 0.24 4.31 -0.75
CA GLY A 53 0.65 3.84 0.58
C GLY A 53 1.32 2.47 0.53
N LEU A 54 0.77 1.55 -0.25
CA LEU A 54 1.38 0.24 -0.45
C LEU A 54 2.76 0.37 -1.11
N LEU A 55 2.87 1.17 -2.16
CA LEU A 55 4.12 1.37 -2.89
C LEU A 55 5.21 1.94 -1.96
N ILE A 56 4.89 2.94 -1.16
CA ILE A 56 5.83 3.53 -0.20
C ILE A 56 6.29 2.47 0.81
N ALA A 57 5.36 1.67 1.34
CA ALA A 57 5.70 0.62 2.29
C ALA A 57 6.58 -0.45 1.66
N LEU A 58 6.27 -0.90 0.44
CA LEU A 58 7.05 -1.90 -0.28
C LEU A 58 8.49 -1.43 -0.54
N HIS A 59 8.69 -0.14 -0.81
CA HIS A 59 10.04 0.43 -0.99
C HIS A 59 10.92 0.29 0.26
N ARG A 60 10.33 0.07 1.43
CA ARG A 60 11.09 -0.09 2.68
C ARG A 60 11.59 -1.52 2.89
N LEU A 61 11.15 -2.48 2.08
CA LEU A 61 11.62 -3.86 2.15
C LEU A 61 13.08 -3.95 1.70
N ARG A 62 13.90 -4.68 2.46
CA ARG A 62 15.33 -4.79 2.19
C ARG A 62 15.77 -6.22 1.82
N GLN A 63 14.84 -7.16 1.82
CA GLN A 63 15.12 -8.56 1.50
C GLN A 63 13.85 -9.20 0.93
N GLU A 64 14.00 -10.39 0.39
CA GLU A 64 12.87 -11.18 -0.08
C GLU A 64 12.05 -11.66 1.12
N VAL A 65 10.74 -11.45 1.08
CA VAL A 65 9.80 -11.77 2.16
C VAL A 65 8.46 -12.21 1.60
N ASP A 66 7.69 -12.93 2.41
CA ASP A 66 6.26 -13.12 2.18
C ASP A 66 5.52 -11.93 2.79
N VAL A 67 4.62 -11.32 2.05
CA VAL A 67 3.93 -10.11 2.50
C VAL A 67 2.43 -10.36 2.67
N SER A 68 1.91 -9.95 3.82
CA SER A 68 0.47 -9.82 4.06
C SER A 68 0.14 -8.35 4.24
N VAL A 69 -0.70 -7.82 3.35
CA VAL A 69 -1.16 -6.43 3.40
C VAL A 69 -2.50 -6.37 4.12
N HIS A 70 -2.64 -5.45 5.05
CA HIS A 70 -3.85 -5.20 5.82
C HIS A 70 -4.29 -3.75 5.58
N ALA A 71 -5.29 -3.59 4.74
CA ALA A 71 -5.81 -2.28 4.37
C ALA A 71 -7.30 -2.40 4.05
N ASP A 72 -8.11 -1.50 4.60
CA ASP A 72 -9.54 -1.48 4.28
C ASP A 72 -9.74 -0.88 2.88
N SER A 73 -9.44 -1.69 1.89
CA SER A 73 -9.51 -1.35 0.47
C SER A 73 -9.86 -2.58 -0.36
N THR A 74 -11.10 -2.63 -0.85
CA THR A 74 -11.51 -3.68 -1.79
C THR A 74 -10.74 -3.58 -3.09
N TYR A 75 -10.29 -2.39 -3.46
CA TYR A 75 -9.48 -2.17 -4.65
C TYR A 75 -8.15 -2.93 -4.55
N LEU A 76 -7.37 -2.72 -3.48
CA LEU A 76 -6.11 -3.44 -3.30
C LEU A 76 -6.33 -4.95 -3.15
N GLU A 77 -7.30 -5.34 -2.35
CA GLU A 77 -7.63 -6.76 -2.15
C GLU A 77 -7.91 -7.44 -3.49
N SER A 78 -8.75 -6.84 -4.31
CA SER A 78 -9.12 -7.40 -5.62
C SER A 78 -7.92 -7.48 -6.56
N GLN A 79 -7.16 -6.41 -6.72
CA GLN A 79 -6.05 -6.39 -7.68
C GLN A 79 -4.93 -7.34 -7.30
N ILE A 80 -4.66 -7.49 -6.02
CA ILE A 80 -3.60 -8.37 -5.53
C ILE A 80 -4.04 -9.83 -5.53
N ASN A 81 -5.21 -10.13 -4.96
CA ASN A 81 -5.62 -11.51 -4.73
C ASN A 81 -6.18 -12.22 -5.97
N THR A 82 -6.70 -11.49 -6.94
CA THR A 82 -7.25 -12.08 -8.17
C THR A 82 -6.19 -12.37 -9.24
N GLY A 83 -4.95 -11.98 -9.00
CA GLY A 83 -3.88 -12.19 -9.97
C GLY A 83 -3.80 -11.15 -11.08
N ASN A 84 -4.59 -10.06 -11.01
CA ASN A 84 -4.51 -8.97 -12.00
C ASN A 84 -3.11 -8.40 -12.12
N ILE A 85 -2.38 -8.30 -11.03
CA ILE A 85 -0.99 -7.81 -11.04
C ILE A 85 -0.09 -8.66 -11.94
N TYR A 86 -0.31 -9.97 -11.99
CA TYR A 86 0.48 -10.86 -12.86
C TYR A 86 0.08 -10.72 -14.32
N SER A 87 -1.20 -10.51 -14.61
CA SER A 87 -1.69 -10.19 -15.94
C SER A 87 -1.07 -8.89 -16.47
N TRP A 88 -1.04 -7.86 -15.63
CA TRP A 88 -0.44 -6.57 -15.99
C TRP A 88 1.07 -6.65 -16.18
N GLN A 89 1.74 -7.53 -15.46
CA GLN A 89 3.15 -7.79 -15.68
C GLN A 89 3.42 -8.26 -17.11
N LYS A 90 2.59 -9.16 -17.62
CA LYS A 90 2.73 -9.69 -18.98
C LYS A 90 2.38 -8.67 -20.05
N SER A 91 1.40 -7.82 -19.79
CA SER A 91 0.88 -6.85 -20.77
C SER A 91 1.58 -5.48 -20.70
N GLY A 92 2.52 -5.28 -19.77
CA GLY A 92 3.12 -3.97 -19.54
C GLY A 92 2.13 -2.95 -18.97
N GLY A 93 1.14 -3.40 -18.20
CA GLY A 93 0.12 -2.53 -17.62
C GLY A 93 -0.95 -2.10 -18.60
N MET A 94 -1.15 -2.87 -19.64
CA MET A 94 -2.15 -2.56 -20.67
C MET A 94 -3.39 -3.43 -20.50
N ARG A 95 -4.54 -2.86 -20.79
CA ARG A 95 -5.81 -3.56 -20.80
C ARG A 95 -6.57 -3.15 -22.07
N ARG A 96 -6.82 -4.12 -22.95
CA ARG A 96 -7.52 -3.88 -24.24
C ARG A 96 -6.89 -2.75 -25.06
N GLY A 97 -5.55 -2.67 -25.06
CA GLY A 97 -4.81 -1.66 -25.80
C GLY A 97 -4.64 -0.32 -25.09
N ASP A 98 -5.26 -0.13 -23.92
CA ASP A 98 -5.15 1.11 -23.15
C ASP A 98 -4.39 0.87 -21.85
N PRO A 99 -3.66 1.88 -21.33
CA PRO A 99 -3.03 1.78 -20.03
C PRO A 99 -4.09 1.58 -18.94
N ILE A 100 -3.78 0.72 -17.96
CA ILE A 100 -4.61 0.59 -16.78
C ILE A 100 -4.59 1.89 -15.97
N ARG A 101 -5.59 2.10 -15.12
CA ARG A 101 -5.63 3.24 -14.21
C ARG A 101 -4.44 3.19 -13.25
N TYR A 102 -3.78 4.31 -13.03
CA TYR A 102 -2.55 4.43 -12.22
C TYR A 102 -1.42 3.55 -12.76
N HIS A 103 -1.30 3.52 -14.07
CA HIS A 103 -0.36 2.67 -14.82
C HIS A 103 1.06 2.69 -14.23
N ASP A 104 1.66 3.87 -14.08
CA ASP A 104 3.05 3.99 -13.65
C ASP A 104 3.24 3.49 -12.21
N LYS A 105 2.31 3.80 -11.32
CA LYS A 105 2.35 3.33 -9.94
C LYS A 105 2.21 1.82 -9.86
N TRP A 106 1.34 1.22 -10.65
CA TRP A 106 1.20 -0.23 -10.69
C TRP A 106 2.43 -0.92 -11.25
N LEU A 107 3.03 -0.40 -12.32
CA LEU A 107 4.24 -1.00 -12.87
C LEU A 107 5.38 -0.97 -11.86
N GLU A 108 5.57 0.13 -11.16
CA GLU A 108 6.58 0.22 -10.10
C GLU A 108 6.27 -0.73 -8.93
N THR A 109 5.01 -0.79 -8.51
CA THR A 109 4.56 -1.70 -7.46
C THR A 109 4.83 -3.15 -7.84
N ILE A 110 4.47 -3.55 -9.06
CA ILE A 110 4.70 -4.90 -9.57
C ILE A 110 6.19 -5.22 -9.63
N ARG A 111 7.01 -4.27 -10.04
CA ARG A 111 8.46 -4.45 -10.08
C ARG A 111 9.02 -4.79 -8.69
N ILE A 112 8.59 -4.06 -7.67
CA ILE A 112 9.03 -4.32 -6.28
C ILE A 112 8.48 -5.65 -5.78
N ILE A 113 7.22 -5.96 -6.07
CA ILE A 113 6.63 -7.25 -5.67
C ILE A 113 7.44 -8.40 -6.25
N ASN A 114 7.80 -8.33 -7.53
CA ASN A 114 8.59 -9.39 -8.17
C ASN A 114 9.99 -9.51 -7.57
N GLU A 115 10.58 -8.39 -7.18
CA GLU A 115 11.93 -8.34 -6.61
C GLU A 115 11.95 -8.75 -5.14
N LYS A 116 10.98 -8.29 -4.33
CA LYS A 116 10.99 -8.43 -2.87
C LYS A 116 9.97 -9.42 -2.33
N CYS A 117 8.94 -9.74 -3.10
CA CYS A 117 7.88 -10.67 -2.68
C CYS A 117 7.69 -11.76 -3.75
N PRO A 118 8.77 -12.48 -4.15
CA PRO A 118 8.72 -13.33 -5.34
C PRO A 118 7.80 -14.53 -5.19
N TYR A 119 7.48 -14.93 -3.97
CA TYR A 119 6.70 -16.13 -3.73
C TYR A 119 5.28 -15.84 -3.29
N ARG A 120 5.05 -14.77 -2.55
CA ARG A 120 3.72 -14.53 -1.99
C ARG A 120 3.49 -13.09 -1.58
N ILE A 121 2.39 -12.55 -2.07
CA ILE A 121 1.76 -11.34 -1.53
C ILE A 121 0.25 -11.57 -1.49
N LYS A 122 -0.39 -11.19 -0.40
CA LYS A 122 -1.84 -11.23 -0.25
C LYS A 122 -2.32 -9.97 0.46
N CYS A 123 -3.58 -9.64 0.27
CA CYS A 123 -4.20 -8.47 0.89
C CYS A 123 -5.53 -8.86 1.54
N GLY A 124 -5.70 -8.45 2.78
CA GLY A 124 -6.96 -8.54 3.52
C GLY A 124 -7.43 -7.15 3.92
N ARG A 125 -8.74 -7.01 4.16
CA ARG A 125 -9.33 -5.71 4.49
C ARG A 125 -9.31 -5.38 5.99
N ASP A 126 -9.03 -6.36 6.84
CA ASP A 126 -9.04 -6.15 8.28
C ASP A 126 -7.75 -5.49 8.75
N VAL A 127 -7.90 -4.35 9.39
CA VAL A 127 -6.80 -3.70 10.11
C VAL A 127 -7.12 -3.83 11.59
N PRO A 128 -6.31 -4.59 12.36
CA PRO A 128 -6.55 -4.75 13.79
C PRO A 128 -6.61 -3.39 14.49
N GLU A 129 -7.46 -3.28 15.50
CA GLU A 129 -7.72 -2.00 16.17
C GLU A 129 -6.47 -1.39 16.79
N ASP A 130 -5.60 -2.20 17.38
CA ASP A 130 -4.36 -1.72 17.98
C ASP A 130 -3.40 -1.13 16.92
N ARG A 131 -3.35 -1.73 15.73
CA ARG A 131 -2.56 -1.20 14.60
C ARG A 131 -3.20 0.05 14.03
N LEU A 132 -4.53 0.07 13.93
CA LEU A 132 -5.25 1.24 13.46
C LEU A 132 -4.99 2.46 14.35
N LYS A 133 -4.92 2.26 15.67
CA LYS A 133 -4.56 3.33 16.63
C LYS A 133 -3.17 3.90 16.35
N VAL A 134 -2.19 3.04 16.08
CA VAL A 134 -0.83 3.48 15.75
C VAL A 134 -0.81 4.27 14.45
N LEU A 135 -1.52 3.80 13.44
CA LEU A 135 -1.64 4.51 12.16
C LEU A 135 -2.27 5.90 12.34
N LYS A 136 -3.33 5.99 13.12
CA LYS A 136 -3.99 7.28 13.42
C LYS A 136 -3.07 8.24 14.16
N ILE A 137 -2.28 7.76 15.10
CA ILE A 137 -1.30 8.58 15.82
C ILE A 137 -0.26 9.13 14.84
N ASN A 138 0.24 8.29 13.94
CA ASN A 138 1.20 8.70 12.93
C ASN A 138 0.63 9.78 12.01
N ILE A 139 -0.63 9.65 11.62
CA ILE A 139 -1.32 10.65 10.82
C ILE A 139 -1.42 11.99 11.56
N LEU A 140 -1.81 11.95 12.84
CA LEU A 140 -1.90 13.16 13.67
C LEU A 140 -0.56 13.84 13.84
N GLU A 141 0.49 13.08 14.07
CA GLU A 141 1.86 13.61 14.18
C GLU A 141 2.32 14.26 12.89
N TYR A 142 2.02 13.63 11.75
CA TYR A 142 2.32 14.21 10.44
C TYR A 142 1.61 15.57 10.26
N LYS A 143 0.32 15.65 10.62
CA LYS A 143 -0.45 16.90 10.55
C LYS A 143 0.12 18.02 11.41
N LYS A 144 0.76 17.66 12.52
CA LYS A 144 1.43 18.61 13.41
C LYS A 144 2.82 19.02 12.92
N GLY A 145 3.25 18.54 11.75
CA GLY A 145 4.59 18.79 11.24
C GLY A 145 5.68 18.00 11.94
N GLY A 146 5.33 16.95 12.69
CA GLY A 146 6.27 16.14 13.43
C GLY A 146 7.04 15.12 12.59
N PHE A 147 6.62 14.89 11.35
CA PHE A 147 7.35 14.06 10.40
C PHE A 147 8.10 14.92 9.42
N THR A 148 9.38 15.02 9.62
CA THR A 148 10.29 15.36 8.55
C THR A 148 10.70 14.03 7.92
N ALA A 149 10.26 13.83 6.72
CA ALA A 149 10.62 12.64 5.98
C ALA A 149 12.15 12.49 5.88
#